data_346b59a39007ff4300482b49014a6470
#
_entry.id   346b59a39007ff4300482b49014a6470
#
_cell.length_a   1.000
_cell.length_b   1.000
_cell.length_c   1.000
_cell.angle_alpha   90.00
_cell.angle_beta   90.00
_cell.angle_gamma   90.00
#
_symmetry.space_group_name_H-M   'P 1'
#
loop_
_entity.id
_entity.type
_entity.pdbx_description
1 polymer ?
#
loop_
_entity_poly.entity_id
_entity_poly.type
_entity_poly.pdbx_seq_one_letter_code
_entity_poly.pdbx_strand_id
1 'polypeptide(L)'
;MRIDQSTINEIKDKTDILDVVSEYVKLEKRGRNYIGLCPFHDEKTPSFTVSEDKQICHCFGCKKGGNVFQFIQEIKDIPFTEAVKELGERVNIQVDVPNYSQDDGTHQIASEDLQMIEMHELMQAYYHYALVKTVEGEAALNYLKERGFSDEMIEKRKIGYAPDNATFCHDFLEKKGYDIELAYEAGLLSRNEENFSYYDRFRDRIMFPLQNAQGRTVGYSGRTYTDQEPKYLNSPETPIFQKRRLLYNLDKARRSIRKIDEIMLLEGFMDVIKSDQAGLHQVVATMGTQLSQEHITVVKKLTNNITLMFDGDSAGQNATLKTGQQLLQQGFNVFVIQLPSGMDPDEYLVKHGEDAFNHFVTHEKKTFINFKIHLHQDEIQNNDLAYEKYLKEITQDISYMNSSILRKKVLQEVADLFKVSFDSLSQSVGHYSHQAPEPPSAAPDIPQFRQLSRNEKAEVCLLKHFVYDKDRFLNYHRQIEADDFTNSYFKRIFNTLRDFYSENEIYTLSDVIQYVDSDEMKEAFIALDNFLLNDEPYDHELDDYVAIILENRDDESKESLNRRLNEALRLGDVELQKYYLEKIVNFNKNTKT
;
A
#
# COMPACT_ATOMS: atom_id res chain seq x y z
N MET A 1 30.11 -5.39 -14.38
CA MET A 1 29.37 -4.20 -14.90
C MET A 1 28.49 -3.71 -13.79
N ARG A 2 28.44 -2.41 -13.53
CA ARG A 2 27.50 -1.81 -12.57
C ARG A 2 26.17 -1.59 -13.31
N ILE A 3 25.04 -1.81 -12.63
CA ILE A 3 23.72 -1.41 -13.15
C ILE A 3 23.76 0.11 -13.35
N ASP A 4 23.21 0.60 -14.46
CA ASP A 4 23.20 2.02 -14.74
C ASP A 4 22.35 2.78 -13.70
N GLN A 5 22.86 3.89 -13.21
CA GLN A 5 22.20 4.69 -12.19
C GLN A 5 20.85 5.23 -12.66
N SER A 6 20.71 5.52 -13.96
CA SER A 6 19.45 5.97 -14.54
C SER A 6 18.36 4.89 -14.45
N THR A 7 18.73 3.63 -14.66
CA THR A 7 17.82 2.47 -14.52
C THR A 7 17.37 2.29 -13.07
N ILE A 8 18.31 2.40 -12.11
CA ILE A 8 17.99 2.33 -10.67
C ILE A 8 17.01 3.45 -10.28
N ASN A 9 17.25 4.66 -10.74
CA ASN A 9 16.39 5.81 -10.46
C ASN A 9 15.01 5.63 -11.08
N GLU A 10 14.92 5.16 -12.33
CA GLU A 10 13.64 4.89 -12.99
C GLU A 10 12.81 3.83 -12.26
N ILE A 11 13.44 2.75 -11.78
CA ILE A 11 12.79 1.71 -10.97
C ILE A 11 12.29 2.32 -9.65
N LYS A 12 13.13 3.12 -8.98
CA LYS A 12 12.79 3.80 -7.73
C LYS A 12 11.57 4.70 -7.89
N ASP A 13 11.53 5.51 -8.94
CA ASP A 13 10.45 6.49 -9.19
C ASP A 13 9.11 5.80 -9.52
N LYS A 14 9.17 4.61 -10.12
CA LYS A 14 7.98 3.81 -10.46
C LYS A 14 7.52 2.87 -9.35
N THR A 15 8.34 2.68 -8.30
CA THR A 15 8.07 1.74 -7.21
C THR A 15 7.68 2.48 -5.94
N ASP A 16 6.46 2.30 -5.44
CA ASP A 16 6.04 2.86 -4.15
C ASP A 16 6.44 1.90 -3.00
N ILE A 17 7.24 2.39 -2.05
CA ILE A 17 7.69 1.61 -0.89
C ILE A 17 6.51 1.13 -0.04
N LEU A 18 5.44 1.92 0.07
CA LEU A 18 4.27 1.55 0.85
C LEU A 18 3.56 0.36 0.21
N ASP A 19 3.50 0.30 -1.13
CA ASP A 19 2.95 -0.84 -1.85
C ASP A 19 3.77 -2.10 -1.62
N VAL A 20 5.09 -2.00 -1.74
CA VAL A 20 6.00 -3.13 -1.55
C VAL A 20 5.96 -3.63 -0.10
N VAL A 21 6.10 -2.74 0.88
CA VAL A 21 6.10 -3.12 2.30
C VAL A 21 4.76 -3.72 2.73
N SER A 22 3.65 -3.21 2.20
CA SER A 22 2.30 -3.71 2.55
C SER A 22 2.05 -5.15 2.13
N GLU A 23 2.85 -5.71 1.22
CA GLU A 23 2.77 -7.14 0.88
C GLU A 23 3.25 -8.03 2.03
N TYR A 24 4.16 -7.53 2.86
CA TYR A 24 4.81 -8.26 3.94
C TYR A 24 4.27 -7.88 5.33
N VAL A 25 3.86 -6.62 5.51
CA VAL A 25 3.51 -6.05 6.81
C VAL A 25 2.12 -5.43 6.76
N LYS A 26 1.29 -5.73 7.77
CA LYS A 26 0.05 -4.99 7.99
C LYS A 26 0.40 -3.61 8.56
N LEU A 27 0.08 -2.55 7.82
CA LEU A 27 0.37 -1.17 8.17
C LEU A 27 -0.92 -0.43 8.54
N GLU A 28 -0.84 0.39 9.61
CA GLU A 28 -1.92 1.27 10.04
C GLU A 28 -1.47 2.73 9.92
N LYS A 29 -2.30 3.59 9.33
CA LYS A 29 -1.98 5.00 9.15
C LYS A 29 -1.96 5.73 10.48
N ARG A 30 -0.85 6.43 10.78
CA ARG A 30 -0.71 7.32 11.95
C ARG A 30 -0.10 8.65 11.51
N GLY A 31 -0.93 9.67 11.41
CA GLY A 31 -0.52 10.97 10.87
C GLY A 31 -0.11 10.88 9.40
N ARG A 32 1.12 11.28 9.07
CA ARG A 32 1.69 11.21 7.71
C ARG A 32 2.35 9.86 7.40
N ASN A 33 2.62 9.01 8.41
CA ASN A 33 3.31 7.74 8.27
C ASN A 33 2.37 6.55 8.50
N TYR A 34 2.85 5.36 8.12
CA TYR A 34 2.20 4.09 8.36
C TYR A 34 3.04 3.27 9.35
N ILE A 35 2.39 2.58 10.30
CA ILE A 35 3.06 1.83 11.36
C ILE A 35 2.55 0.40 11.39
N GLY A 36 3.44 -0.58 11.60
CA GLY A 36 3.11 -2.00 11.70
C GLY A 36 4.10 -2.76 12.58
N LEU A 37 3.85 -4.06 12.76
CA LEU A 37 4.80 -4.96 13.39
C LEU A 37 5.98 -5.20 12.44
N CYS A 38 7.18 -5.19 12.99
CA CYS A 38 8.40 -5.35 12.21
C CYS A 38 8.48 -6.75 11.58
N PRO A 39 8.80 -6.87 10.28
CA PRO A 39 8.99 -8.16 9.63
C PRO A 39 10.37 -8.78 9.91
N PHE A 40 11.28 -8.03 10.54
CA PHE A 40 12.68 -8.42 10.74
C PHE A 40 13.00 -8.92 12.14
N HIS A 41 12.07 -8.76 13.11
CA HIS A 41 12.21 -9.28 14.47
C HIS A 41 10.84 -9.49 15.12
N ASP A 42 10.78 -10.37 16.10
CA ASP A 42 9.55 -10.64 16.85
C ASP A 42 9.25 -9.51 17.83
N GLU A 43 8.06 -8.89 17.70
CA GLU A 43 7.60 -7.85 18.59
C GLU A 43 6.06 -7.90 18.77
N LYS A 44 5.58 -7.42 19.91
CA LYS A 44 4.14 -7.32 20.21
C LYS A 44 3.58 -5.91 20.00
N THR A 45 4.44 -4.92 20.00
CA THR A 45 4.09 -3.51 19.84
C THR A 45 4.63 -2.99 18.52
N PRO A 46 3.81 -2.41 17.64
CA PRO A 46 4.26 -1.92 16.35
C PRO A 46 5.38 -0.88 16.48
N SER A 47 6.54 -1.16 15.89
CA SER A 47 7.69 -0.26 15.86
C SER A 47 8.25 -0.02 14.45
N PHE A 48 7.67 -0.65 13.43
CA PHE A 48 8.06 -0.49 12.04
C PHE A 48 7.23 0.60 11.37
N THR A 49 7.90 1.63 10.89
CA THR A 49 7.28 2.83 10.29
C THR A 49 7.62 2.92 8.81
N VAL A 50 6.65 3.30 7.98
CA VAL A 50 6.81 3.56 6.54
C VAL A 50 6.31 4.97 6.24
N SER A 51 7.14 5.75 5.55
CA SER A 51 6.79 7.07 5.02
C SER A 51 6.59 6.98 3.51
N GLU A 52 5.34 7.12 3.06
CA GLU A 52 4.99 7.16 1.64
C GLU A 52 5.58 8.40 0.97
N ASP A 53 5.49 9.58 1.62
CA ASP A 53 5.99 10.84 1.06
C ASP A 53 7.52 10.82 0.83
N LYS A 54 8.25 10.09 1.67
CA LYS A 54 9.71 10.06 1.68
C LYS A 54 10.30 8.79 1.07
N GLN A 55 9.45 7.83 0.74
CA GLN A 55 9.84 6.53 0.17
C GLN A 55 10.87 5.77 1.03
N ILE A 56 10.65 5.76 2.37
CA ILE A 56 11.51 5.03 3.33
C ILE A 56 10.69 4.23 4.33
N CYS A 57 11.30 3.15 4.84
CA CYS A 57 10.81 2.41 5.99
C CYS A 57 11.88 2.32 7.09
N HIS A 58 11.46 2.17 8.34
CA HIS A 58 12.38 2.01 9.47
C HIS A 58 11.71 1.33 10.66
N CYS A 59 12.44 0.44 11.32
CA CYS A 59 12.04 -0.17 12.57
C CYS A 59 12.74 0.48 13.77
N PHE A 60 12.01 1.06 14.70
CA PHE A 60 12.58 1.62 15.92
C PHE A 60 13.04 0.56 16.93
N GLY A 61 12.61 -0.68 16.79
CA GLY A 61 13.04 -1.83 17.62
C GLY A 61 14.41 -2.37 17.19
N CYS A 62 14.50 -2.97 16.01
CA CYS A 62 15.72 -3.61 15.52
C CYS A 62 16.60 -2.73 14.62
N LYS A 63 16.21 -1.47 14.37
CA LYS A 63 16.95 -0.46 13.60
C LYS A 63 17.06 -0.72 12.09
N LYS A 64 16.55 -1.82 11.59
CA LYS A 64 16.53 -2.13 10.16
C LYS A 64 15.57 -1.20 9.41
N GLY A 65 15.94 -0.80 8.20
CA GLY A 65 15.13 0.06 7.34
C GLY A 65 15.93 0.66 6.20
N GLY A 66 15.31 1.54 5.44
CA GLY A 66 15.90 2.21 4.28
C GLY A 66 14.91 2.43 3.17
N ASN A 67 15.38 2.49 1.92
CA ASN A 67 14.53 2.61 0.74
C ASN A 67 13.94 1.23 0.31
N VAL A 68 13.15 1.22 -0.75
CA VAL A 68 12.50 0.01 -1.26
C VAL A 68 13.48 -1.11 -1.62
N PHE A 69 14.68 -0.77 -2.14
CA PHE A 69 15.69 -1.78 -2.47
C PHE A 69 16.25 -2.43 -1.21
N GLN A 70 16.58 -1.62 -0.19
CA GLN A 70 17.08 -2.12 1.09
C GLN A 70 16.05 -2.98 1.80
N PHE A 71 14.77 -2.58 1.75
CA PHE A 71 13.70 -3.40 2.30
C PHE A 71 13.62 -4.79 1.64
N ILE A 72 13.68 -4.86 0.30
CA ILE A 72 13.67 -6.15 -0.41
C ILE A 72 14.92 -6.98 -0.12
N GLN A 73 16.10 -6.35 -0.06
CA GLN A 73 17.33 -7.05 0.33
C GLN A 73 17.18 -7.71 1.71
N GLU A 74 16.71 -6.97 2.70
CA GLU A 74 16.59 -7.44 4.08
C GLU A 74 15.49 -8.50 4.27
N ILE A 75 14.34 -8.36 3.58
CA ILE A 75 13.21 -9.27 3.76
C ILE A 75 13.40 -10.60 3.04
N LYS A 76 14.17 -10.61 1.95
CA LYS A 76 14.43 -11.80 1.13
C LYS A 76 15.84 -12.35 1.29
N ASP A 77 16.70 -11.65 2.01
CA ASP A 77 18.13 -11.97 2.18
C ASP A 77 18.87 -12.11 0.83
N ILE A 78 18.67 -11.11 -0.06
CA ILE A 78 19.24 -11.10 -1.41
C ILE A 78 20.18 -9.90 -1.63
N PRO A 79 21.17 -10.02 -2.55
CA PRO A 79 22.05 -8.90 -2.92
C PRO A 79 21.28 -7.73 -3.56
N PHE A 80 21.87 -6.53 -3.50
CA PHE A 80 21.30 -5.31 -4.11
C PHE A 80 20.94 -5.48 -5.59
N THR A 81 21.81 -6.14 -6.36
CA THR A 81 21.58 -6.39 -7.80
C THR A 81 20.34 -7.23 -8.06
N GLU A 82 20.07 -8.21 -7.21
CA GLU A 82 18.85 -9.03 -7.30
C GLU A 82 17.62 -8.25 -6.86
N ALA A 83 17.72 -7.43 -5.81
CA ALA A 83 16.64 -6.55 -5.40
C ALA A 83 16.27 -5.53 -6.50
N VAL A 84 17.27 -4.96 -7.19
CA VAL A 84 17.04 -4.06 -8.33
C VAL A 84 16.38 -4.82 -9.49
N LYS A 85 16.81 -6.04 -9.78
CA LYS A 85 16.20 -6.88 -10.82
C LYS A 85 14.73 -7.18 -10.49
N GLU A 86 14.44 -7.63 -9.27
CA GLU A 86 13.08 -7.96 -8.84
C GLU A 86 12.14 -6.73 -8.90
N LEU A 87 12.60 -5.59 -8.42
CA LEU A 87 11.80 -4.37 -8.47
C LEU A 87 11.68 -3.83 -9.90
N GLY A 88 12.71 -4.00 -10.74
CA GLY A 88 12.65 -3.70 -12.17
C GLY A 88 11.59 -4.55 -12.89
N GLU A 89 11.54 -5.83 -12.62
CA GLU A 89 10.51 -6.75 -13.16
C GLU A 89 9.10 -6.32 -12.74
N ARG A 90 8.91 -5.84 -11.51
CA ARG A 90 7.61 -5.33 -11.02
C ARG A 90 7.10 -4.11 -11.82
N VAL A 91 8.01 -3.26 -12.28
CA VAL A 91 7.67 -2.03 -13.01
C VAL A 91 7.97 -2.09 -14.51
N ASN A 92 8.19 -3.30 -15.04
CA ASN A 92 8.50 -3.57 -16.46
C ASN A 92 9.76 -2.86 -16.98
N ILE A 93 10.78 -2.76 -16.14
CA ILE A 93 12.11 -2.26 -16.52
C ILE A 93 13.08 -3.44 -16.56
N GLN A 94 13.63 -3.71 -17.73
CA GLN A 94 14.61 -4.78 -17.91
C GLN A 94 15.96 -4.36 -17.34
N VAL A 95 16.51 -5.17 -16.41
CA VAL A 95 17.80 -4.92 -15.79
C VAL A 95 18.77 -5.99 -16.23
N ASP A 96 19.78 -5.64 -17.03
CA ASP A 96 20.84 -6.54 -17.45
C ASP A 96 21.82 -6.78 -16.29
N VAL A 97 21.62 -7.87 -15.57
CA VAL A 97 22.55 -8.34 -14.54
C VAL A 97 23.28 -9.58 -15.07
N PRO A 98 24.61 -9.65 -15.00
CA PRO A 98 25.33 -10.89 -15.35
C PRO A 98 24.92 -12.03 -14.41
N ASN A 99 24.40 -13.11 -14.98
CA ASN A 99 24.04 -14.32 -14.24
C ASN A 99 25.26 -14.89 -13.49
N TYR A 100 25.23 -14.85 -12.16
CA TYR A 100 25.95 -15.79 -11.32
C TYR A 100 24.96 -16.89 -10.92
N SER A 101 24.87 -17.92 -11.77
CA SER A 101 24.04 -19.10 -11.50
C SER A 101 24.72 -20.00 -10.46
N GLN A 102 24.05 -20.24 -9.35
CA GLN A 102 24.13 -21.51 -8.65
C GLN A 102 22.74 -22.17 -8.77
N ASP A 103 22.77 -23.37 -9.31
CA ASP A 103 21.68 -24.25 -9.67
C ASP A 103 20.95 -24.71 -8.39
N ASP A 104 19.73 -24.25 -8.18
CA ASP A 104 18.82 -24.84 -7.20
C ASP A 104 17.38 -24.83 -7.78
N GLY A 105 16.67 -25.95 -7.69
CA GLY A 105 15.39 -26.20 -8.37
C GLY A 105 14.26 -25.18 -8.11
N THR A 106 14.44 -24.26 -7.14
CA THR A 106 13.54 -23.13 -6.87
C THR A 106 13.65 -22.00 -7.90
N HIS A 107 14.81 -21.83 -8.57
CA HIS A 107 15.00 -20.83 -9.61
C HIS A 107 14.29 -21.20 -10.93
N GLN A 108 14.11 -22.49 -11.19
CA GLN A 108 13.45 -22.97 -12.41
C GLN A 108 11.94 -22.65 -12.37
N ILE A 109 11.27 -22.84 -11.24
CA ILE A 109 9.84 -22.53 -11.05
C ILE A 109 9.59 -21.02 -11.17
N ALA A 110 10.43 -20.18 -10.57
CA ALA A 110 10.31 -18.72 -10.69
C ALA A 110 10.56 -18.23 -12.14
N SER A 111 11.40 -18.93 -12.91
CA SER A 111 11.64 -18.65 -14.33
C SER A 111 10.43 -19.03 -15.20
N GLU A 112 9.74 -20.13 -14.91
CA GLU A 112 8.55 -20.60 -15.64
C GLU A 112 7.35 -19.67 -15.40
N ASP A 113 7.10 -19.28 -14.14
CA ASP A 113 6.06 -18.32 -13.79
C ASP A 113 6.28 -16.97 -14.52
N LEU A 114 7.53 -16.50 -14.59
CA LEU A 114 7.86 -15.27 -15.31
C LEU A 114 7.59 -15.39 -16.81
N GLN A 115 7.97 -16.51 -17.42
CA GLN A 115 7.69 -16.77 -18.84
C GLN A 115 6.18 -16.86 -19.11
N MET A 116 5.40 -17.48 -18.22
CA MET A 116 3.94 -17.49 -18.32
C MET A 116 3.36 -16.08 -18.32
N ILE A 117 3.85 -15.19 -17.43
CA ILE A 117 3.43 -13.79 -17.37
C ILE A 117 3.83 -13.05 -18.65
N GLU A 118 5.06 -13.21 -19.13
CA GLU A 118 5.53 -12.60 -20.39
C GLU A 118 4.68 -13.00 -21.59
N MET A 119 4.30 -14.29 -21.69
CA MET A 119 3.39 -14.76 -22.73
C MET A 119 2.02 -14.07 -22.64
N HIS A 120 1.47 -13.91 -21.44
CA HIS A 120 0.21 -13.18 -21.24
C HIS A 120 0.34 -11.71 -21.66
N GLU A 121 1.38 -11.01 -21.27
CA GLU A 121 1.60 -9.61 -21.64
C GLU A 121 1.81 -9.42 -23.15
N LEU A 122 2.52 -10.35 -23.78
CA LEU A 122 2.68 -10.38 -25.23
C LEU A 122 1.34 -10.56 -25.93
N MET A 123 0.52 -11.51 -25.46
CA MET A 123 -0.82 -11.73 -26.02
C MET A 123 -1.76 -10.57 -25.72
N GLN A 124 -1.65 -9.91 -24.57
CA GLN A 124 -2.39 -8.68 -24.25
C GLN A 124 -2.13 -7.59 -25.29
N ALA A 125 -0.86 -7.34 -25.60
CA ALA A 125 -0.48 -6.32 -26.60
C ALA A 125 -1.06 -6.68 -27.97
N TYR A 126 -1.03 -7.95 -28.35
CA TYR A 126 -1.60 -8.41 -29.61
C TYR A 126 -3.12 -8.28 -29.63
N TYR A 127 -3.84 -8.77 -28.61
CA TYR A 127 -5.29 -8.68 -28.56
C TYR A 127 -5.77 -7.23 -28.56
N HIS A 128 -5.05 -6.34 -27.88
CA HIS A 128 -5.35 -4.91 -27.92
C HIS A 128 -5.15 -4.34 -29.33
N TYR A 129 -4.04 -4.68 -29.99
CA TYR A 129 -3.80 -4.30 -31.37
C TYR A 129 -4.90 -4.82 -32.31
N ALA A 130 -5.30 -6.10 -32.15
CA ALA A 130 -6.35 -6.71 -32.94
C ALA A 130 -7.69 -5.96 -32.81
N LEU A 131 -8.05 -5.54 -31.59
CA LEU A 131 -9.27 -4.77 -31.33
C LEU A 131 -9.25 -3.39 -31.99
N VAL A 132 -8.15 -2.63 -31.86
CA VAL A 132 -8.14 -1.20 -32.24
C VAL A 132 -7.58 -0.92 -33.61
N LYS A 133 -6.88 -1.87 -34.25
CA LYS A 133 -6.12 -1.64 -35.50
C LYS A 133 -6.47 -2.60 -36.64
N THR A 134 -7.30 -3.62 -36.42
CA THR A 134 -7.64 -4.58 -37.47
C THR A 134 -9.13 -4.53 -37.83
N VAL A 135 -9.45 -4.94 -39.06
CA VAL A 135 -10.83 -5.05 -39.53
C VAL A 135 -11.59 -6.16 -38.77
N GLU A 136 -10.89 -7.20 -38.34
CA GLU A 136 -11.46 -8.33 -37.59
C GLU A 136 -11.98 -7.88 -36.21
N GLY A 137 -11.35 -6.89 -35.59
CA GLY A 137 -11.75 -6.32 -34.30
C GLY A 137 -12.87 -5.27 -34.38
N GLU A 138 -13.26 -4.81 -35.58
CA GLU A 138 -14.20 -3.68 -35.75
C GLU A 138 -15.58 -3.94 -35.11
N ALA A 139 -16.13 -5.14 -35.28
CA ALA A 139 -17.44 -5.50 -34.71
C ALA A 139 -17.37 -5.50 -33.15
N ALA A 140 -16.31 -6.07 -32.58
CA ALA A 140 -16.09 -6.08 -31.14
C ALA A 140 -15.87 -4.66 -30.56
N LEU A 141 -15.14 -3.81 -31.31
CA LEU A 141 -14.91 -2.41 -30.92
C LEU A 141 -16.23 -1.60 -30.94
N ASN A 142 -17.04 -1.78 -31.97
CA ASN A 142 -18.35 -1.12 -32.09
C ASN A 142 -19.27 -1.55 -30.94
N TYR A 143 -19.33 -2.83 -30.62
CA TYR A 143 -20.07 -3.35 -29.47
C TYR A 143 -19.62 -2.69 -28.15
N LEU A 144 -18.32 -2.52 -27.91
CA LEU A 144 -17.83 -1.83 -26.72
C LEU A 144 -18.25 -0.35 -26.70
N LYS A 145 -18.20 0.34 -27.83
CA LYS A 145 -18.63 1.75 -27.94
C LYS A 145 -20.12 1.90 -27.68
N GLU A 146 -20.96 1.01 -28.21
CA GLU A 146 -22.41 0.98 -27.93
C GLU A 146 -22.69 0.76 -26.45
N ARG A 147 -21.84 0.02 -25.76
CA ARG A 147 -21.91 -0.16 -24.31
C ARG A 147 -21.25 0.97 -23.50
N GLY A 148 -20.89 2.08 -24.14
CA GLY A 148 -20.35 3.27 -23.49
C GLY A 148 -18.88 3.14 -23.03
N PHE A 149 -18.07 2.30 -23.70
CA PHE A 149 -16.62 2.28 -23.49
C PHE A 149 -15.95 3.34 -24.35
N SER A 150 -15.27 4.29 -23.74
CA SER A 150 -14.47 5.28 -24.46
C SER A 150 -13.16 4.68 -24.99
N ASP A 151 -12.57 5.30 -26.03
CA ASP A 151 -11.27 4.90 -26.55
C ASP A 151 -10.18 4.99 -25.47
N GLU A 152 -10.26 6.00 -24.60
CA GLU A 152 -9.35 6.17 -23.46
C GLU A 152 -9.46 4.99 -22.47
N MET A 153 -10.69 4.56 -22.16
CA MET A 153 -10.91 3.42 -21.27
C MET A 153 -10.38 2.12 -21.89
N ILE A 154 -10.63 1.88 -23.19
CA ILE A 154 -10.13 0.72 -23.91
C ILE A 154 -8.60 0.68 -23.87
N GLU A 155 -7.94 1.82 -24.09
CA GLU A 155 -6.49 1.96 -24.02
C GLU A 155 -5.97 1.77 -22.59
N LYS A 156 -6.55 2.46 -21.60
CA LYS A 156 -6.13 2.39 -20.19
C LYS A 156 -6.25 0.97 -19.62
N ARG A 157 -7.30 0.24 -20.01
CA ARG A 157 -7.58 -1.13 -19.55
C ARG A 157 -6.95 -2.20 -20.42
N LYS A 158 -6.32 -1.82 -21.55
CA LYS A 158 -5.74 -2.74 -22.53
C LYS A 158 -6.73 -3.82 -22.98
N ILE A 159 -8.01 -3.40 -23.13
CA ILE A 159 -9.05 -4.30 -23.64
C ILE A 159 -8.68 -4.71 -25.05
N GLY A 160 -8.87 -6.00 -25.40
CA GLY A 160 -8.44 -6.57 -26.66
C GLY A 160 -9.52 -7.41 -27.33
N TYR A 161 -9.17 -8.03 -28.44
CA TYR A 161 -9.98 -8.97 -29.18
C TYR A 161 -9.17 -10.20 -29.56
N ALA A 162 -9.66 -11.38 -29.21
CA ALA A 162 -9.13 -12.64 -29.67
C ALA A 162 -9.82 -13.03 -30.99
N PRO A 163 -9.10 -13.08 -32.12
CA PRO A 163 -9.69 -13.41 -33.42
C PRO A 163 -10.32 -14.81 -33.45
N ASP A 164 -11.26 -15.04 -34.39
CA ASP A 164 -11.83 -16.36 -34.62
C ASP A 164 -10.84 -17.24 -35.42
N ASN A 165 -9.75 -17.60 -34.75
CA ASN A 165 -8.72 -18.51 -35.29
C ASN A 165 -8.38 -19.53 -34.22
N ALA A 166 -8.31 -20.82 -34.62
CA ALA A 166 -8.11 -21.90 -33.66
C ALA A 166 -6.66 -22.09 -33.20
N THR A 167 -5.68 -21.54 -33.90
CA THR A 167 -4.25 -21.77 -33.66
C THR A 167 -3.41 -20.49 -33.67
N PHE A 168 -4.04 -19.34 -33.68
CA PHE A 168 -3.31 -18.06 -33.76
C PHE A 168 -2.33 -17.86 -32.59
N CYS A 169 -2.81 -18.01 -31.36
CA CYS A 169 -2.01 -17.84 -30.13
C CYS A 169 -0.90 -18.91 -30.12
N HIS A 170 -1.23 -20.17 -30.43
CA HIS A 170 -0.28 -21.25 -30.55
C HIS A 170 0.85 -20.90 -31.54
N ASP A 171 0.52 -20.63 -32.81
CA ASP A 171 1.49 -20.37 -33.85
C ASP A 171 2.33 -19.12 -33.59
N PHE A 172 1.72 -18.10 -32.96
CA PHE A 172 2.40 -16.87 -32.60
C PHE A 172 3.44 -17.08 -31.50
N LEU A 173 3.08 -17.82 -30.43
CA LEU A 173 3.99 -18.11 -29.33
C LEU A 173 5.11 -19.06 -29.75
N GLU A 174 4.80 -20.11 -30.53
CA GLU A 174 5.79 -21.02 -31.12
C GLU A 174 6.82 -20.27 -31.98
N LYS A 175 6.34 -19.37 -32.85
CA LYS A 175 7.21 -18.52 -33.68
C LYS A 175 8.10 -17.58 -32.88
N LYS A 176 7.65 -17.18 -31.68
CA LYS A 176 8.42 -16.35 -30.74
C LYS A 176 9.41 -17.18 -29.91
N GLY A 177 9.36 -18.50 -29.99
CA GLY A 177 10.27 -19.43 -29.32
C GLY A 177 9.86 -19.80 -27.90
N TYR A 178 8.58 -19.56 -27.54
CA TYR A 178 8.04 -20.00 -26.24
C TYR A 178 7.70 -21.49 -26.28
N ASP A 179 7.79 -22.13 -25.10
CA ASP A 179 7.34 -23.49 -24.89
C ASP A 179 5.80 -23.58 -24.94
N ILE A 180 5.27 -24.43 -25.82
CA ILE A 180 3.82 -24.58 -26.01
C ILE A 180 3.16 -25.34 -24.86
N GLU A 181 3.86 -26.27 -24.21
CA GLU A 181 3.35 -26.91 -22.97
C GLU A 181 3.19 -25.85 -21.86
N LEU A 182 4.17 -24.98 -21.68
CA LEU A 182 4.10 -23.88 -20.72
C LEU A 182 2.98 -22.88 -21.06
N ALA A 183 2.71 -22.62 -22.35
CA ALA A 183 1.58 -21.79 -22.77
C ALA A 183 0.21 -22.45 -22.47
N TYR A 184 0.13 -23.78 -22.52
CA TYR A 184 -1.04 -24.53 -22.07
C TYR A 184 -1.18 -24.47 -20.54
N GLU A 185 -0.13 -24.67 -19.78
CA GLU A 185 -0.12 -24.53 -18.31
C GLU A 185 -0.48 -23.11 -17.87
N ALA A 186 -0.06 -22.10 -18.62
CA ALA A 186 -0.46 -20.70 -18.44
C ALA A 186 -1.94 -20.43 -18.75
N GLY A 187 -2.66 -21.39 -19.35
CA GLY A 187 -4.08 -21.26 -19.68
C GLY A 187 -4.39 -20.41 -20.91
N LEU A 188 -3.41 -20.13 -21.76
CA LEU A 188 -3.57 -19.47 -23.06
C LEU A 188 -4.10 -20.45 -24.12
N LEU A 189 -3.73 -21.69 -24.00
CA LEU A 189 -4.11 -22.77 -24.90
C LEU A 189 -5.00 -23.79 -24.17
N SER A 190 -5.73 -24.58 -24.97
CA SER A 190 -6.45 -25.77 -24.55
C SER A 190 -5.88 -26.97 -25.32
N ARG A 191 -6.01 -28.17 -24.77
CA ARG A 191 -5.53 -29.42 -25.40
C ARG A 191 -6.70 -30.32 -25.73
N ASN A 192 -6.72 -30.87 -26.92
CA ASN A 192 -7.65 -31.89 -27.34
C ASN A 192 -7.27 -33.22 -26.66
N GLU A 193 -8.22 -33.88 -25.99
CA GLU A 193 -7.96 -35.11 -25.23
C GLU A 193 -7.73 -36.33 -26.15
N GLU A 194 -8.23 -36.34 -27.40
CA GLU A 194 -8.14 -37.47 -28.32
C GLU A 194 -6.79 -37.52 -29.06
N ASN A 195 -6.32 -36.35 -29.52
CA ASN A 195 -5.13 -36.28 -30.38
C ASN A 195 -3.98 -35.46 -29.77
N PHE A 196 -4.17 -34.92 -28.56
CA PHE A 196 -3.20 -34.12 -27.82
C PHE A 196 -2.76 -32.83 -28.53
N SER A 197 -3.48 -32.39 -29.57
CA SER A 197 -3.17 -31.13 -30.24
C SER A 197 -3.60 -29.92 -29.39
N TYR A 198 -2.83 -28.85 -29.45
CA TYR A 198 -3.13 -27.59 -28.81
C TYR A 198 -3.95 -26.70 -29.72
N TYR A 199 -4.85 -25.91 -29.12
CA TYR A 199 -5.66 -24.92 -29.81
C TYR A 199 -5.91 -23.72 -28.89
N ASP A 200 -6.21 -22.56 -29.46
CA ASP A 200 -6.44 -21.32 -28.74
C ASP A 200 -7.66 -21.45 -27.82
N ARG A 201 -7.47 -21.11 -26.55
CA ARG A 201 -8.55 -21.11 -25.56
C ARG A 201 -9.59 -20.05 -25.83
N PHE A 202 -9.16 -18.86 -26.23
CA PHE A 202 -10.02 -17.71 -26.49
C PHE A 202 -10.13 -17.48 -28.00
N ARG A 203 -11.36 -17.45 -28.48
CA ARG A 203 -11.66 -17.20 -29.91
C ARG A 203 -12.94 -16.40 -30.01
N ASP A 204 -12.97 -15.45 -30.93
CA ASP A 204 -14.11 -14.56 -31.18
C ASP A 204 -14.66 -13.94 -29.89
N ARG A 205 -13.76 -13.37 -29.06
CA ARG A 205 -14.11 -12.79 -27.76
C ARG A 205 -13.40 -11.47 -27.52
N ILE A 206 -14.09 -10.56 -26.86
CA ILE A 206 -13.51 -9.36 -26.27
C ILE A 206 -12.71 -9.78 -25.04
N MET A 207 -11.43 -9.41 -24.98
CA MET A 207 -10.47 -9.84 -23.97
C MET A 207 -10.26 -8.77 -22.91
N PHE A 208 -10.58 -9.09 -21.68
CA PHE A 208 -10.31 -8.25 -20.51
C PHE A 208 -9.14 -8.85 -19.74
N PRO A 209 -7.98 -8.17 -19.67
CA PRO A 209 -6.84 -8.66 -18.91
C PRO A 209 -7.14 -8.73 -17.41
N LEU A 210 -6.73 -9.83 -16.79
CA LEU A 210 -6.77 -10.04 -15.35
C LEU A 210 -5.36 -9.83 -14.81
N GLN A 211 -5.20 -8.80 -13.98
CA GLN A 211 -3.91 -8.37 -13.47
C GLN A 211 -3.78 -8.73 -11.99
N ASN A 212 -2.61 -9.23 -11.61
CA ASN A 212 -2.27 -9.47 -10.22
C ASN A 212 -2.09 -8.14 -9.46
N ALA A 213 -1.81 -8.23 -8.17
CA ALA A 213 -1.64 -7.06 -7.32
C ALA A 213 -0.44 -6.15 -7.71
N GLN A 214 0.49 -6.65 -8.54
CA GLN A 214 1.63 -5.90 -9.11
C GLN A 214 1.32 -5.30 -10.50
N GLY A 215 0.10 -5.48 -11.01
CA GLY A 215 -0.32 -4.99 -12.32
C GLY A 215 0.13 -5.85 -13.51
N ARG A 216 0.75 -7.04 -13.25
CA ARG A 216 1.16 -7.99 -14.31
C ARG A 216 -0.04 -8.80 -14.77
N THR A 217 -0.17 -9.04 -16.08
CA THR A 217 -1.27 -9.82 -16.64
C THR A 217 -1.03 -11.31 -16.40
N VAL A 218 -1.96 -11.96 -15.69
CA VAL A 218 -1.87 -13.37 -15.29
C VAL A 218 -3.01 -14.24 -15.86
N GLY A 219 -3.91 -13.64 -16.61
CA GLY A 219 -5.05 -14.32 -17.21
C GLY A 219 -5.98 -13.36 -17.93
N TYR A 220 -7.10 -13.87 -18.39
CA TYR A 220 -8.12 -13.10 -19.11
C TYR A 220 -9.53 -13.52 -18.72
N SER A 221 -10.47 -12.58 -18.90
CA SER A 221 -11.88 -12.88 -19.06
C SER A 221 -12.29 -12.53 -20.48
N GLY A 222 -12.67 -13.55 -21.27
CA GLY A 222 -13.15 -13.40 -22.63
C GLY A 222 -14.67 -13.27 -22.65
N ARG A 223 -15.22 -12.11 -23.05
CA ARG A 223 -16.64 -11.87 -23.20
C ARG A 223 -17.08 -12.08 -24.66
N THR A 224 -18.16 -12.82 -24.88
CA THR A 224 -18.80 -12.83 -26.21
C THR A 224 -19.54 -11.50 -26.46
N TYR A 225 -19.54 -11.09 -27.71
CA TYR A 225 -20.35 -9.97 -28.22
C TYR A 225 -21.42 -10.44 -29.18
N THR A 226 -21.56 -11.76 -29.30
CA THR A 226 -22.57 -12.49 -30.08
C THR A 226 -23.42 -13.35 -29.14
N ASP A 227 -24.27 -14.22 -29.70
CA ASP A 227 -25.11 -15.17 -28.95
C ASP A 227 -24.37 -16.45 -28.52
N GLN A 228 -23.03 -16.48 -28.59
CA GLN A 228 -22.24 -17.62 -28.15
C GLN A 228 -22.28 -17.82 -26.63
N GLU A 229 -22.41 -19.07 -26.20
CA GLU A 229 -22.27 -19.47 -24.80
C GLU A 229 -20.87 -20.08 -24.53
N PRO A 230 -20.29 -19.91 -23.35
CA PRO A 230 -20.77 -19.08 -22.22
C PRO A 230 -20.53 -17.59 -22.49
N LYS A 231 -21.40 -16.71 -21.93
CA LYS A 231 -21.28 -15.23 -22.04
C LYS A 231 -19.89 -14.74 -21.60
N TYR A 232 -19.32 -15.32 -20.55
CA TYR A 232 -17.97 -15.07 -20.07
C TYR A 232 -17.17 -16.37 -19.99
N LEU A 233 -15.95 -16.36 -20.51
CA LEU A 233 -14.98 -17.43 -20.40
C LEU A 233 -13.74 -16.89 -19.67
N ASN A 234 -13.46 -17.38 -18.48
CA ASN A 234 -12.27 -16.98 -17.72
C ASN A 234 -11.10 -17.95 -18.00
N SER A 235 -9.87 -17.45 -17.78
CA SER A 235 -8.70 -18.33 -17.66
C SER A 235 -8.94 -19.42 -16.62
N PRO A 236 -8.41 -20.63 -16.80
CA PRO A 236 -8.47 -21.68 -15.80
C PRO A 236 -7.58 -21.32 -14.61
N GLU A 237 -7.65 -22.09 -13.51
CA GLU A 237 -6.65 -22.01 -12.46
C GLU A 237 -5.28 -22.42 -13.02
N THR A 238 -4.25 -21.61 -12.76
CA THR A 238 -2.88 -21.83 -13.22
C THR A 238 -1.89 -21.52 -12.08
N PRO A 239 -0.60 -21.84 -12.21
CA PRO A 239 0.41 -21.42 -11.22
C PRO A 239 0.38 -19.91 -10.93
N ILE A 240 0.21 -19.08 -11.97
CA ILE A 240 0.21 -17.62 -11.89
C ILE A 240 -1.18 -16.99 -11.68
N PHE A 241 -2.27 -17.72 -11.90
CA PHE A 241 -3.64 -17.24 -11.79
C PHE A 241 -4.49 -18.12 -10.88
N GLN A 242 -4.82 -17.62 -9.70
CA GLN A 242 -5.70 -18.29 -8.74
C GLN A 242 -6.84 -17.34 -8.36
N LYS A 243 -8.08 -17.66 -8.75
CA LYS A 243 -9.26 -16.82 -8.47
C LYS A 243 -9.42 -16.48 -7.00
N ARG A 244 -9.07 -17.41 -6.11
CA ARG A 244 -9.12 -17.22 -4.65
C ARG A 244 -8.13 -16.19 -4.11
N ARG A 245 -7.16 -15.73 -4.91
CA ARG A 245 -6.13 -14.74 -4.53
C ARG A 245 -6.25 -13.43 -5.29
N LEU A 246 -7.00 -13.45 -6.41
CA LEU A 246 -7.09 -12.31 -7.31
C LEU A 246 -8.34 -11.49 -7.01
N LEU A 247 -8.13 -10.22 -6.67
CA LEU A 247 -9.17 -9.18 -6.69
C LEU A 247 -8.95 -8.30 -7.92
N TYR A 248 -9.94 -8.29 -8.82
CA TYR A 248 -9.88 -7.48 -10.02
C TYR A 248 -9.73 -5.99 -9.68
N ASN A 249 -8.87 -5.28 -10.38
CA ASN A 249 -8.57 -3.85 -10.22
C ASN A 249 -7.79 -3.49 -8.94
N LEU A 250 -7.35 -4.44 -8.13
CA LEU A 250 -6.64 -4.15 -6.89
C LEU A 250 -5.35 -3.37 -7.11
N ASP A 251 -4.63 -3.68 -8.18
CA ASP A 251 -3.40 -3.00 -8.61
C ASP A 251 -3.60 -1.48 -8.77
N LYS A 252 -4.72 -1.06 -9.35
CA LYS A 252 -5.07 0.35 -9.60
C LYS A 252 -5.77 1.00 -8.40
N ALA A 253 -6.58 0.23 -7.67
CA ALA A 253 -7.41 0.73 -6.58
C ALA A 253 -6.62 0.98 -5.27
N ARG A 254 -5.48 0.31 -5.05
CA ARG A 254 -4.72 0.35 -3.78
C ARG A 254 -4.47 1.75 -3.25
N ARG A 255 -3.98 2.66 -4.09
CA ARG A 255 -3.68 4.04 -3.67
C ARG A 255 -4.94 4.78 -3.23
N SER A 256 -6.04 4.62 -3.95
CA SER A 256 -7.33 5.22 -3.60
C SER A 256 -7.92 4.60 -2.34
N ILE A 257 -7.84 3.27 -2.19
CA ILE A 257 -8.28 2.55 -0.98
C ILE A 257 -7.57 3.12 0.25
N ARG A 258 -6.26 3.28 0.22
CA ARG A 258 -5.50 3.83 1.35
C ARG A 258 -5.83 5.30 1.63
N LYS A 259 -5.97 6.10 0.57
CA LYS A 259 -6.28 7.54 0.70
C LYS A 259 -7.66 7.77 1.33
N ILE A 260 -8.65 6.97 0.94
CA ILE A 260 -10.04 7.07 1.40
C ILE A 260 -10.25 6.24 2.68
N ASP A 261 -9.34 5.30 2.97
CA ASP A 261 -9.44 4.28 4.02
C ASP A 261 -10.69 3.41 3.88
N GLU A 262 -11.02 3.04 2.63
CA GLU A 262 -12.18 2.21 2.33
C GLU A 262 -11.96 1.43 1.04
N ILE A 263 -12.42 0.17 0.99
CA ILE A 263 -12.55 -0.64 -0.22
C ILE A 263 -14.03 -0.88 -0.53
N MET A 264 -14.40 -0.77 -1.80
CA MET A 264 -15.73 -1.10 -2.25
C MET A 264 -15.69 -2.39 -3.08
N LEU A 265 -16.42 -3.40 -2.64
CA LEU A 265 -16.48 -4.71 -3.26
C LEU A 265 -17.75 -4.85 -4.09
N LEU A 266 -17.58 -5.16 -5.37
CA LEU A 266 -18.64 -5.41 -6.36
C LEU A 266 -18.62 -6.88 -6.78
N GLU A 267 -19.66 -7.36 -7.50
CA GLU A 267 -19.74 -8.74 -7.96
C GLU A 267 -18.89 -8.99 -9.20
N GLY A 268 -19.00 -8.13 -10.20
CA GLY A 268 -18.41 -8.31 -11.51
C GLY A 268 -17.31 -7.31 -11.86
N PHE A 269 -16.40 -7.71 -12.71
CA PHE A 269 -15.35 -6.82 -13.20
C PHE A 269 -15.88 -5.72 -14.13
N MET A 270 -17.02 -5.95 -14.78
CA MET A 270 -17.67 -4.93 -15.61
C MET A 270 -18.15 -3.77 -14.74
N ASP A 271 -18.78 -4.08 -13.60
CA ASP A 271 -19.26 -3.08 -12.64
C ASP A 271 -18.10 -2.26 -12.08
N VAL A 272 -16.97 -2.92 -11.84
CA VAL A 272 -15.73 -2.24 -11.41
C VAL A 272 -15.25 -1.27 -12.49
N ILE A 273 -15.19 -1.69 -13.76
CA ILE A 273 -14.72 -0.83 -14.84
C ILE A 273 -15.61 0.43 -14.96
N LYS A 274 -16.92 0.24 -14.89
CA LYS A 274 -17.90 1.33 -15.01
C LYS A 274 -17.91 2.24 -13.79
N SER A 275 -17.82 1.69 -12.59
CA SER A 275 -17.73 2.46 -11.35
C SER A 275 -16.43 3.27 -11.26
N ASP A 276 -15.28 2.70 -11.69
CA ASP A 276 -14.00 3.42 -11.77
C ASP A 276 -14.08 4.58 -12.78
N GLN A 277 -14.76 4.39 -13.91
CA GLN A 277 -15.04 5.46 -14.88
C GLN A 277 -15.85 6.60 -14.26
N ALA A 278 -16.85 6.27 -13.45
CA ALA A 278 -17.67 7.24 -12.73
C ALA A 278 -16.95 7.92 -11.55
N GLY A 279 -15.66 7.63 -11.33
CA GLY A 279 -14.83 8.27 -10.30
C GLY A 279 -14.69 7.50 -8.99
N LEU A 280 -15.23 6.29 -8.88
CA LEU A 280 -15.06 5.42 -7.71
C LEU A 280 -13.80 4.57 -7.87
N HIS A 281 -12.65 5.13 -7.52
CA HIS A 281 -11.35 4.48 -7.76
C HIS A 281 -10.96 3.41 -6.73
N GLN A 282 -11.71 3.25 -5.63
CA GLN A 282 -11.49 2.25 -4.57
C GLN A 282 -12.25 0.94 -4.80
N VAL A 283 -12.75 0.70 -6.01
CA VAL A 283 -13.60 -0.45 -6.37
C VAL A 283 -12.78 -1.66 -6.79
N VAL A 284 -13.19 -2.85 -6.31
CA VAL A 284 -12.63 -4.15 -6.69
C VAL A 284 -13.74 -5.19 -6.85
N ALA A 285 -13.45 -6.31 -7.51
CA ALA A 285 -14.38 -7.45 -7.57
C ALA A 285 -13.67 -8.78 -7.40
N THR A 286 -14.40 -9.78 -6.94
CA THR A 286 -14.01 -11.19 -7.04
C THR A 286 -14.31 -11.69 -8.47
N MET A 287 -13.60 -12.73 -8.91
CA MET A 287 -13.76 -13.25 -10.28
C MET A 287 -14.80 -14.38 -10.37
N GLY A 288 -16.06 -14.09 -9.95
CA GLY A 288 -17.15 -15.07 -9.94
C GLY A 288 -16.98 -16.15 -8.87
N THR A 289 -16.28 -15.83 -7.80
CA THR A 289 -16.09 -16.69 -6.62
C THR A 289 -16.56 -15.98 -5.35
N GLN A 290 -16.91 -16.75 -4.33
CA GLN A 290 -17.13 -16.18 -3.00
C GLN A 290 -15.83 -15.57 -2.46
N LEU A 291 -15.95 -14.58 -1.57
CA LEU A 291 -14.79 -13.97 -0.92
C LEU A 291 -14.01 -15.03 -0.13
N SER A 292 -12.77 -15.27 -0.52
CA SER A 292 -11.88 -16.26 0.12
C SER A 292 -11.17 -15.69 1.35
N GLN A 293 -10.54 -16.56 2.14
CA GLN A 293 -9.69 -16.12 3.25
C GLN A 293 -8.44 -15.38 2.76
N GLU A 294 -7.92 -15.75 1.59
CA GLU A 294 -6.80 -15.08 0.95
C GLU A 294 -7.18 -13.65 0.52
N HIS A 295 -8.37 -13.46 -0.06
CA HIS A 295 -8.89 -12.11 -0.35
C HIS A 295 -9.02 -11.27 0.92
N ILE A 296 -9.59 -11.82 2.00
CA ILE A 296 -9.72 -11.15 3.29
C ILE A 296 -8.35 -10.73 3.83
N THR A 297 -7.35 -11.61 3.75
CA THR A 297 -5.99 -11.33 4.20
C THR A 297 -5.37 -10.17 3.45
N VAL A 298 -5.56 -10.11 2.13
CA VAL A 298 -5.08 -9.00 1.30
C VAL A 298 -5.78 -7.69 1.64
N VAL A 299 -7.13 -7.71 1.73
CA VAL A 299 -7.91 -6.51 2.06
C VAL A 299 -7.57 -5.98 3.44
N LYS A 300 -7.37 -6.87 4.43
CA LYS A 300 -7.04 -6.49 5.81
C LYS A 300 -5.71 -5.75 5.96
N LYS A 301 -4.79 -5.93 5.01
CA LYS A 301 -3.54 -5.16 4.94
C LYS A 301 -3.73 -3.73 4.41
N LEU A 302 -4.85 -3.45 3.73
CA LEU A 302 -5.11 -2.17 3.10
C LEU A 302 -6.03 -1.28 3.94
N THR A 303 -7.14 -1.83 4.44
CA THR A 303 -8.14 -1.10 5.22
C THR A 303 -8.96 -2.05 6.10
N ASN A 304 -9.59 -1.50 7.14
CA ASN A 304 -10.61 -2.20 7.92
C ASN A 304 -12.04 -1.82 7.52
N ASN A 305 -12.24 -0.89 6.56
CA ASN A 305 -13.55 -0.41 6.14
C ASN A 305 -13.90 -0.98 4.76
N ILE A 306 -15.00 -1.72 4.70
CA ILE A 306 -15.48 -2.37 3.46
C ILE A 306 -16.90 -1.94 3.19
N THR A 307 -17.17 -1.51 1.96
CA THR A 307 -18.51 -1.28 1.46
C THR A 307 -18.84 -2.35 0.40
N LEU A 308 -19.94 -3.05 0.59
CA LEU A 308 -20.51 -4.00 -0.38
C LEU A 308 -21.52 -3.27 -1.26
N MET A 309 -21.38 -3.40 -2.58
CA MET A 309 -22.34 -2.89 -3.55
C MET A 309 -22.58 -3.98 -4.60
N PHE A 310 -23.41 -4.95 -4.23
CA PHE A 310 -23.80 -6.09 -5.06
C PHE A 310 -25.10 -5.82 -5.79
N ASP A 311 -25.47 -6.70 -6.70
CA ASP A 311 -26.67 -6.56 -7.52
C ASP A 311 -27.94 -6.41 -6.66
N GLY A 312 -28.90 -5.62 -7.14
CA GLY A 312 -30.15 -5.32 -6.41
C GLY A 312 -31.19 -6.45 -6.44
N ASP A 313 -30.84 -7.62 -6.96
CA ASP A 313 -31.72 -8.80 -6.99
C ASP A 313 -31.60 -9.65 -5.70
N SER A 314 -32.39 -10.71 -5.62
CA SER A 314 -32.41 -11.60 -4.46
C SER A 314 -31.11 -12.39 -4.29
N ALA A 315 -30.39 -12.67 -5.37
CA ALA A 315 -29.09 -13.37 -5.33
C ALA A 315 -28.01 -12.44 -4.76
N GLY A 316 -27.94 -11.20 -5.21
CA GLY A 316 -27.02 -10.19 -4.70
C GLY A 316 -27.30 -9.82 -3.23
N GLN A 317 -28.58 -9.73 -2.82
CA GLN A 317 -28.95 -9.52 -1.43
C GLN A 317 -28.46 -10.67 -0.51
N ASN A 318 -28.63 -11.93 -0.94
CA ASN A 318 -28.15 -13.10 -0.22
C ASN A 318 -26.60 -13.15 -0.17
N ALA A 319 -25.95 -12.79 -1.28
CA ALA A 319 -24.49 -12.65 -1.33
C ALA A 319 -23.99 -11.57 -0.38
N THR A 320 -24.69 -10.43 -0.30
CA THR A 320 -24.42 -9.33 0.63
C THR A 320 -24.53 -9.78 2.08
N LEU A 321 -25.59 -10.51 2.45
CA LEU A 321 -25.77 -11.03 3.81
C LEU A 321 -24.64 -11.98 4.18
N LYS A 322 -24.30 -12.94 3.31
CA LYS A 322 -23.27 -13.94 3.56
C LYS A 322 -21.88 -13.31 3.67
N THR A 323 -21.53 -12.46 2.71
CA THR A 323 -20.22 -11.80 2.65
C THR A 323 -20.07 -10.79 3.79
N GLY A 324 -21.12 -10.01 4.08
CA GLY A 324 -21.12 -9.04 5.16
C GLY A 324 -20.96 -9.70 6.53
N GLN A 325 -21.63 -10.82 6.76
CA GLN A 325 -21.48 -11.62 7.99
C GLN A 325 -20.05 -12.16 8.14
N GLN A 326 -19.47 -12.72 7.08
CA GLN A 326 -18.10 -13.23 7.08
C GLN A 326 -17.09 -12.10 7.39
N LEU A 327 -17.23 -10.94 6.77
CA LEU A 327 -16.34 -9.79 6.97
C LEU A 327 -16.47 -9.21 8.39
N LEU A 328 -17.70 -9.12 8.90
CA LEU A 328 -17.95 -8.62 10.24
C LEU A 328 -17.28 -9.51 11.29
N GLN A 329 -17.38 -10.85 11.16
CA GLN A 329 -16.71 -11.82 12.02
C GLN A 329 -15.18 -11.73 11.97
N GLN A 330 -14.63 -11.24 10.86
CA GLN A 330 -13.20 -10.96 10.70
C GLN A 330 -12.80 -9.58 11.26
N GLY A 331 -13.74 -8.84 11.84
CA GLY A 331 -13.50 -7.55 12.50
C GLY A 331 -13.42 -6.35 11.55
N PHE A 332 -14.02 -6.44 10.36
CA PHE A 332 -14.16 -5.28 9.49
C PHE A 332 -15.34 -4.40 9.89
N ASN A 333 -15.25 -3.12 9.60
CA ASN A 333 -16.39 -2.21 9.55
C ASN A 333 -17.08 -2.40 8.20
N VAL A 334 -18.26 -3.03 8.20
CA VAL A 334 -18.95 -3.39 6.97
C VAL A 334 -20.10 -2.44 6.71
N PHE A 335 -20.10 -1.86 5.52
CA PHE A 335 -21.15 -1.02 5.00
C PHE A 335 -21.78 -1.66 3.75
N VAL A 336 -22.99 -1.25 3.42
CA VAL A 336 -23.74 -1.76 2.27
C VAL A 336 -24.38 -0.59 1.53
N ILE A 337 -24.28 -0.61 0.23
CA ILE A 337 -25.08 0.22 -0.69
C ILE A 337 -26.01 -0.75 -1.42
N GLN A 338 -27.29 -0.64 -1.16
CA GLN A 338 -28.30 -1.48 -1.77
C GLN A 338 -28.83 -0.82 -3.04
N LEU A 339 -28.54 -1.42 -4.18
CA LEU A 339 -29.08 -0.98 -5.47
C LEU A 339 -30.60 -1.22 -5.55
N PRO A 340 -31.34 -0.45 -6.36
CA PRO A 340 -32.75 -0.71 -6.64
C PRO A 340 -32.96 -2.13 -7.19
N SER A 341 -34.14 -2.71 -6.90
CA SER A 341 -34.45 -4.09 -7.31
C SER A 341 -34.23 -4.34 -8.80
N GLY A 342 -33.46 -5.37 -9.11
CA GLY A 342 -33.16 -5.82 -10.46
C GLY A 342 -32.16 -4.96 -11.23
N MET A 343 -31.40 -4.09 -10.56
CA MET A 343 -30.33 -3.29 -11.19
C MET A 343 -28.97 -3.72 -10.69
N ASP A 344 -28.00 -3.77 -11.59
CA ASP A 344 -26.57 -3.79 -11.29
C ASP A 344 -25.96 -2.38 -11.35
N PRO A 345 -24.70 -2.17 -10.93
CA PRO A 345 -24.04 -0.85 -10.98
C PRO A 345 -23.95 -0.27 -12.40
N ASP A 346 -23.69 -1.09 -13.44
CA ASP A 346 -23.63 -0.67 -14.85
C ASP A 346 -25.00 -0.17 -15.33
N GLU A 347 -26.07 -0.91 -15.04
CA GLU A 347 -27.45 -0.52 -15.39
C GLU A 347 -27.89 0.78 -14.69
N TYR A 348 -27.51 0.95 -13.41
CA TYR A 348 -27.80 2.18 -12.69
C TYR A 348 -27.11 3.39 -13.33
N LEU A 349 -25.82 3.24 -13.66
CA LEU A 349 -25.02 4.27 -14.33
C LEU A 349 -25.59 4.65 -15.70
N VAL A 350 -25.95 3.65 -16.52
CA VAL A 350 -26.52 3.88 -17.84
C VAL A 350 -27.85 4.63 -17.76
N LYS A 351 -28.67 4.31 -16.76
CA LYS A 351 -30.02 4.89 -16.60
C LYS A 351 -30.02 6.28 -15.99
N HIS A 352 -29.14 6.54 -15.03
CA HIS A 352 -29.20 7.75 -14.20
C HIS A 352 -28.02 8.70 -14.39
N GLY A 353 -26.93 8.25 -15.02
CA GLY A 353 -25.70 9.03 -15.22
C GLY A 353 -24.77 9.07 -14.02
N GLU A 354 -23.54 9.56 -14.25
CA GLU A 354 -22.43 9.54 -13.28
C GLU A 354 -22.70 10.38 -12.03
N ASP A 355 -23.25 11.58 -12.18
CA ASP A 355 -23.55 12.48 -11.05
C ASP A 355 -24.59 11.87 -10.10
N ALA A 356 -25.66 11.28 -10.66
CA ALA A 356 -26.70 10.63 -9.86
C ALA A 356 -26.16 9.36 -9.16
N PHE A 357 -25.28 8.61 -9.83
CA PHE A 357 -24.64 7.43 -9.25
C PHE A 357 -23.73 7.81 -8.08
N ASN A 358 -22.88 8.81 -8.23
CA ASN A 358 -22.00 9.29 -7.17
C ASN A 358 -22.78 9.84 -5.98
N HIS A 359 -23.87 10.56 -6.25
CA HIS A 359 -24.77 11.03 -5.19
C HIS A 359 -25.42 9.85 -4.45
N PHE A 360 -25.90 8.85 -5.18
CA PHE A 360 -26.51 7.64 -4.62
C PHE A 360 -25.50 6.87 -3.73
N VAL A 361 -24.30 6.60 -4.23
CA VAL A 361 -23.23 5.90 -3.49
C VAL A 361 -22.89 6.62 -2.19
N THR A 362 -22.89 7.95 -2.20
CA THR A 362 -22.55 8.75 -1.02
C THR A 362 -23.66 8.74 0.03
N HIS A 363 -24.94 8.77 -0.37
CA HIS A 363 -26.07 9.01 0.53
C HIS A 363 -26.81 7.73 0.97
N GLU A 364 -26.76 6.67 0.17
CA GLU A 364 -27.46 5.41 0.47
C GLU A 364 -26.63 4.39 1.24
N LYS A 365 -25.41 4.77 1.62
CA LYS A 365 -24.50 3.92 2.39
C LYS A 365 -25.01 3.70 3.81
N LYS A 366 -25.26 2.44 4.18
CA LYS A 366 -25.77 2.01 5.49
C LYS A 366 -24.78 1.04 6.14
N THR A 367 -24.81 0.90 7.47
CA THR A 367 -24.09 -0.19 8.13
C THR A 367 -24.71 -1.54 7.72
N PHE A 368 -23.90 -2.60 7.73
CA PHE A 368 -24.40 -3.95 7.46
C PHE A 368 -25.55 -4.35 8.40
N ILE A 369 -25.48 -3.93 9.66
CA ILE A 369 -26.53 -4.17 10.64
C ILE A 369 -27.85 -3.51 10.21
N ASN A 370 -27.81 -2.25 9.81
CA ASN A 370 -29.01 -1.54 9.36
C ASN A 370 -29.56 -2.12 8.04
N PHE A 371 -28.70 -2.57 7.14
CA PHE A 371 -29.12 -3.29 5.93
C PHE A 371 -29.86 -4.58 6.30
N LYS A 372 -29.28 -5.42 7.20
CA LYS A 372 -29.90 -6.67 7.67
C LYS A 372 -31.27 -6.45 8.33
N ILE A 373 -31.39 -5.41 9.15
CA ILE A 373 -32.65 -5.02 9.78
C ILE A 373 -33.67 -4.62 8.73
N HIS A 374 -33.28 -3.75 7.79
CA HIS A 374 -34.19 -3.27 6.76
C HIS A 374 -34.71 -4.40 5.87
N LEU A 375 -33.85 -5.35 5.52
CA LEU A 375 -34.23 -6.50 4.68
C LEU A 375 -35.28 -7.40 5.34
N HIS A 376 -35.24 -7.51 6.68
CA HIS A 376 -36.16 -8.36 7.46
C HIS A 376 -37.20 -7.56 8.24
N GLN A 377 -37.40 -6.29 7.93
CA GLN A 377 -38.24 -5.37 8.71
C GLN A 377 -39.68 -5.88 8.86
N ASP A 378 -40.27 -6.40 7.80
CA ASP A 378 -41.64 -6.91 7.82
C ASP A 378 -41.80 -8.14 8.69
N GLU A 379 -40.81 -9.06 8.67
CA GLU A 379 -40.80 -10.23 9.54
C GLU A 379 -40.64 -9.84 11.00
N ILE A 380 -39.73 -8.91 11.29
CA ILE A 380 -39.45 -8.43 12.65
C ILE A 380 -40.69 -7.76 13.26
N GLN A 381 -41.43 -6.98 12.46
CA GLN A 381 -42.60 -6.25 12.95
C GLN A 381 -43.84 -7.10 13.15
N ASN A 382 -43.99 -8.19 12.39
CA ASN A 382 -45.23 -8.97 12.35
C ASN A 382 -45.12 -10.34 13.06
N ASN A 383 -43.93 -10.71 13.59
CA ASN A 383 -43.71 -12.02 14.21
C ASN A 383 -42.78 -11.93 15.42
N ASP A 384 -43.33 -12.22 16.62
CA ASP A 384 -42.57 -12.16 17.87
C ASP A 384 -41.37 -13.13 17.93
N LEU A 385 -41.46 -14.30 17.29
CA LEU A 385 -40.35 -15.24 17.20
C LEU A 385 -39.25 -14.73 16.27
N ALA A 386 -39.63 -14.08 15.16
CA ALA A 386 -38.68 -13.43 14.26
C ALA A 386 -38.01 -12.23 14.95
N TYR A 387 -38.78 -11.44 15.70
CA TYR A 387 -38.26 -10.34 16.51
C TYR A 387 -37.16 -10.81 17.47
N GLU A 388 -37.44 -11.85 18.28
CA GLU A 388 -36.45 -12.39 19.23
C GLU A 388 -35.23 -12.99 18.53
N LYS A 389 -35.44 -13.74 17.44
CA LYS A 389 -34.37 -14.33 16.62
C LYS A 389 -33.44 -13.24 16.07
N TYR A 390 -34.00 -12.24 15.38
CA TYR A 390 -33.19 -11.20 14.74
C TYR A 390 -32.51 -10.28 15.76
N LEU A 391 -33.17 -9.98 16.89
CA LEU A 391 -32.54 -9.20 17.97
C LEU A 391 -31.31 -9.93 18.51
N LYS A 392 -31.39 -11.25 18.72
CA LYS A 392 -30.26 -12.07 19.17
C LYS A 392 -29.13 -12.10 18.15
N GLU A 393 -29.43 -12.35 16.88
CA GLU A 393 -28.45 -12.35 15.79
C GLU A 393 -27.75 -10.99 15.64
N ILE A 394 -28.51 -9.90 15.62
CA ILE A 394 -27.98 -8.54 15.51
C ILE A 394 -27.11 -8.18 16.72
N THR A 395 -27.51 -8.57 17.93
CA THR A 395 -26.70 -8.37 19.14
C THR A 395 -25.36 -9.08 19.05
N GLN A 396 -25.36 -10.31 18.52
CA GLN A 396 -24.14 -11.07 18.25
C GLN A 396 -23.29 -10.39 17.18
N ASP A 397 -23.90 -9.92 16.09
CA ASP A 397 -23.21 -9.23 14.99
C ASP A 397 -22.54 -7.96 15.49
N ILE A 398 -23.21 -7.17 16.33
CA ILE A 398 -22.65 -5.96 16.94
C ILE A 398 -21.42 -6.29 17.81
N SER A 399 -21.37 -7.47 18.44
CA SER A 399 -20.21 -7.87 19.25
C SER A 399 -18.92 -8.03 18.44
N TYR A 400 -19.00 -8.31 17.13
CA TYR A 400 -17.87 -8.40 16.22
C TYR A 400 -17.34 -7.04 15.72
N MET A 401 -18.08 -5.95 15.93
CA MET A 401 -17.67 -4.62 15.48
C MET A 401 -16.45 -4.11 16.27
N ASN A 402 -15.36 -3.78 15.58
CA ASN A 402 -14.13 -3.30 16.21
C ASN A 402 -14.19 -1.83 16.62
N SER A 403 -14.86 -0.97 15.84
CA SER A 403 -14.98 0.45 16.14
C SER A 403 -15.93 0.69 17.32
N SER A 404 -15.40 1.10 18.47
CA SER A 404 -16.20 1.40 19.67
C SER A 404 -17.21 2.53 19.43
N ILE A 405 -16.84 3.53 18.62
CA ILE A 405 -17.70 4.67 18.28
C ILE A 405 -18.85 4.20 17.39
N LEU A 406 -18.54 3.47 16.32
CA LEU A 406 -19.54 2.94 15.41
C LEU A 406 -20.46 1.94 16.11
N ARG A 407 -19.90 1.06 16.94
CA ARG A 407 -20.65 0.11 17.77
C ARG A 407 -21.66 0.82 18.68
N LYS A 408 -21.24 1.88 19.38
CA LYS A 408 -22.13 2.65 20.25
C LYS A 408 -23.27 3.31 19.46
N LYS A 409 -22.97 3.86 18.29
CA LYS A 409 -23.98 4.45 17.40
C LYS A 409 -25.00 3.41 16.95
N VAL A 410 -24.53 2.26 16.44
CA VAL A 410 -25.41 1.17 15.98
C VAL A 410 -26.24 0.58 17.11
N LEU A 411 -25.64 0.42 18.31
CA LEU A 411 -26.38 -0.02 19.51
C LEU A 411 -27.54 0.90 19.84
N GLN A 412 -27.33 2.23 19.76
CA GLN A 412 -28.42 3.18 20.02
C GLN A 412 -29.52 3.07 18.95
N GLU A 413 -29.15 2.97 17.67
CA GLU A 413 -30.11 2.82 16.57
C GLU A 413 -30.92 1.53 16.71
N VAL A 414 -30.31 0.41 17.09
CA VAL A 414 -30.98 -0.87 17.33
C VAL A 414 -31.86 -0.81 18.57
N ALA A 415 -31.41 -0.20 19.67
CA ALA A 415 -32.19 -0.02 20.88
C ALA A 415 -33.50 0.76 20.60
N ASP A 416 -33.39 1.85 19.85
CA ASP A 416 -34.52 2.68 19.46
C ASP A 416 -35.53 1.91 18.55
N LEU A 417 -35.01 1.17 17.58
CA LEU A 417 -35.82 0.42 16.63
C LEU A 417 -36.56 -0.75 17.28
N PHE A 418 -35.87 -1.53 18.10
CA PHE A 418 -36.43 -2.66 18.81
C PHE A 418 -37.14 -2.29 20.12
N LYS A 419 -37.16 -0.98 20.48
CA LYS A 419 -37.77 -0.47 21.72
C LYS A 419 -37.28 -1.16 22.99
N VAL A 420 -35.99 -1.50 23.03
CA VAL A 420 -35.29 -2.06 24.18
C VAL A 420 -34.36 -1.02 24.79
N SER A 421 -34.04 -1.16 26.10
CA SER A 421 -33.13 -0.19 26.70
C SER A 421 -31.71 -0.39 26.17
N PHE A 422 -31.00 0.73 25.94
CA PHE A 422 -29.60 0.71 25.54
C PHE A 422 -28.71 -0.09 26.50
N ASP A 423 -28.95 0.05 27.80
CA ASP A 423 -28.16 -0.65 28.84
C ASP A 423 -28.34 -2.16 28.77
N SER A 424 -29.58 -2.64 28.58
CA SER A 424 -29.87 -4.06 28.44
C SER A 424 -29.21 -4.65 27.18
N LEU A 425 -29.27 -3.93 26.06
CA LEU A 425 -28.66 -4.35 24.81
C LEU A 425 -27.13 -4.34 24.92
N SER A 426 -26.56 -3.31 25.54
CA SER A 426 -25.11 -3.18 25.76
C SER A 426 -24.56 -4.30 26.64
N GLN A 427 -25.27 -4.69 27.71
CA GLN A 427 -24.92 -5.83 28.55
C GLN A 427 -24.96 -7.15 27.75
N SER A 428 -25.99 -7.34 26.92
CA SER A 428 -26.11 -8.52 26.08
C SER A 428 -24.96 -8.64 25.09
N VAL A 429 -24.54 -7.53 24.47
CA VAL A 429 -23.36 -7.50 23.59
C VAL A 429 -22.08 -7.82 24.36
N GLY A 430 -21.94 -7.34 25.61
CA GLY A 430 -20.78 -7.66 26.47
C GLY A 430 -20.62 -9.16 26.75
N HIS A 431 -21.71 -9.91 26.83
CA HIS A 431 -21.66 -11.38 26.98
C HIS A 431 -21.11 -12.12 25.73
N TYR A 432 -21.26 -11.55 24.55
CA TYR A 432 -20.78 -12.10 23.28
C TYR A 432 -19.40 -11.58 22.90
N SER A 433 -18.87 -10.53 23.56
CA SER A 433 -17.56 -10.01 23.22
C SER A 433 -16.49 -11.05 23.56
N HIS A 434 -16.02 -11.78 22.56
CA HIS A 434 -14.71 -12.39 22.63
C HIS A 434 -13.72 -11.25 22.84
N GLN A 435 -12.79 -11.41 23.77
CA GLN A 435 -11.71 -10.49 24.01
C GLN A 435 -11.06 -10.15 22.65
N ALA A 436 -11.47 -9.04 22.08
CA ALA A 436 -10.68 -8.44 21.04
C ALA A 436 -9.29 -8.20 21.66
N PRO A 437 -8.18 -8.48 20.95
CA PRO A 437 -6.89 -8.07 21.44
C PRO A 437 -6.99 -6.58 21.75
N GLU A 438 -6.58 -6.20 22.95
CA GLU A 438 -6.55 -4.79 23.38
C GLU A 438 -5.92 -3.98 22.26
N PRO A 439 -6.44 -2.79 21.92
CA PRO A 439 -5.79 -1.90 20.99
C PRO A 439 -4.35 -1.73 21.46
N PRO A 440 -3.35 -1.88 20.57
CA PRO A 440 -1.96 -1.78 20.97
C PRO A 440 -1.81 -0.50 21.77
N SER A 441 -1.25 -0.63 22.98
CA SER A 441 -0.90 0.50 23.84
C SER A 441 -0.14 1.52 23.01
N ALA A 442 -0.33 2.79 23.30
CA ALA A 442 0.31 3.90 22.59
C ALA A 442 1.73 3.54 22.15
N ALA A 443 2.05 3.84 20.87
CA ALA A 443 3.38 3.61 20.34
C ALA A 443 4.43 4.08 21.34
N PRO A 444 5.56 3.35 21.48
CA PRO A 444 6.59 3.79 22.38
C PRO A 444 6.98 5.21 22.01
N ASP A 445 6.90 6.09 22.97
CA ASP A 445 7.37 7.46 22.88
C ASP A 445 8.84 7.39 22.44
N ILE A 446 9.16 8.04 21.33
CA ILE A 446 10.53 8.17 20.87
C ILE A 446 11.30 8.96 21.92
N PRO A 447 12.17 8.35 22.75
CA PRO A 447 12.68 9.03 23.96
C PRO A 447 13.69 10.13 23.66
N GLN A 448 14.23 10.20 22.44
CA GLN A 448 15.43 10.98 22.14
C GLN A 448 15.21 12.50 22.04
N PHE A 449 14.00 12.99 21.76
CA PHE A 449 13.75 14.42 21.55
C PHE A 449 12.75 15.06 22.55
N ARG A 450 12.39 14.36 23.64
CA ARG A 450 11.36 14.88 24.58
C ARG A 450 11.85 15.95 25.56
N GLN A 451 13.16 16.06 25.79
CA GLN A 451 13.75 17.03 26.74
C GLN A 451 14.98 17.73 26.14
N LEU A 452 14.84 18.29 24.93
CA LEU A 452 15.90 19.09 24.36
C LEU A 452 15.99 20.46 25.00
N SER A 453 17.21 20.91 25.30
CA SER A 453 17.51 22.29 25.66
C SER A 453 17.15 23.25 24.52
N ARG A 454 17.10 24.56 24.79
CA ARG A 454 16.85 25.58 23.76
C ARG A 454 17.82 25.44 22.57
N ASN A 455 19.09 25.20 22.86
CA ASN A 455 20.15 25.08 21.87
C ASN A 455 19.98 23.80 21.02
N GLU A 456 19.78 22.64 21.67
CA GLU A 456 19.55 21.39 20.95
C GLU A 456 18.30 21.43 20.05
N LYS A 457 17.26 22.18 20.46
CA LYS A 457 16.10 22.40 19.60
C LYS A 457 16.46 23.21 18.35
N ALA A 458 17.23 24.29 18.51
CA ALA A 458 17.70 25.09 17.37
C ALA A 458 18.57 24.24 16.42
N GLU A 459 19.48 23.41 16.98
CA GLU A 459 20.32 22.51 16.22
C GLU A 459 19.49 21.48 15.40
N VAL A 460 18.52 20.83 16.05
CA VAL A 460 17.63 19.85 15.38
C VAL A 460 16.79 20.53 14.29
N CYS A 461 16.22 21.69 14.56
CA CYS A 461 15.41 22.43 13.58
C CYS A 461 16.24 22.83 12.37
N LEU A 462 17.42 23.38 12.59
CA LEU A 462 18.32 23.79 11.52
C LEU A 462 18.78 22.59 10.66
N LEU A 463 19.22 21.50 11.29
CA LEU A 463 19.65 20.29 10.59
C LEU A 463 18.51 19.64 9.81
N LYS A 464 17.28 19.69 10.33
CA LYS A 464 16.14 19.18 9.60
C LYS A 464 15.90 19.96 8.30
N HIS A 465 15.96 21.29 8.34
CA HIS A 465 15.87 22.10 7.11
C HIS A 465 17.03 21.82 6.14
N PHE A 466 18.21 21.58 6.65
CA PHE A 466 19.38 21.26 5.85
C PHE A 466 19.27 19.90 5.13
N VAL A 467 18.64 18.92 5.74
CA VAL A 467 18.43 17.60 5.13
C VAL A 467 17.53 17.65 3.90
N TYR A 468 16.58 18.60 3.85
CA TYR A 468 15.61 18.72 2.77
C TYR A 468 15.96 19.75 1.70
N ASP A 469 16.91 20.65 1.98
CA ASP A 469 17.21 21.77 1.09
C ASP A 469 18.71 22.06 1.06
N LYS A 470 19.36 21.60 -0.02
CA LYS A 470 20.79 21.79 -0.28
C LYS A 470 21.15 23.29 -0.35
N ASP A 471 20.29 24.11 -0.96
CA ASP A 471 20.58 25.54 -1.10
C ASP A 471 20.56 26.23 0.26
N ARG A 472 19.64 25.85 1.15
CA ARG A 472 19.65 26.29 2.56
C ARG A 472 20.94 25.87 3.24
N PHE A 473 21.36 24.60 3.11
CA PHE A 473 22.64 24.16 3.65
C PHE A 473 23.81 24.99 3.12
N LEU A 474 23.89 25.19 1.79
CA LEU A 474 24.98 25.94 1.16
C LEU A 474 25.00 27.43 1.54
N ASN A 475 23.88 28.03 1.91
CA ASN A 475 23.79 29.41 2.37
C ASN A 475 24.34 29.58 3.80
N TYR A 476 24.16 28.58 4.67
CA TYR A 476 24.49 28.69 6.08
C TYR A 476 25.73 27.92 6.51
N HIS A 477 26.15 26.87 5.77
CA HIS A 477 27.29 26.01 6.15
C HIS A 477 28.64 26.77 6.30
N ARG A 478 28.77 27.97 5.74
CA ARG A 478 29.96 28.81 5.89
C ARG A 478 29.97 29.62 7.20
N GLN A 479 28.84 29.74 7.85
CA GLN A 479 28.70 30.48 9.10
C GLN A 479 28.83 29.57 10.33
N ILE A 480 28.58 28.27 10.16
CA ILE A 480 28.52 27.26 11.22
C ILE A 480 29.53 26.16 10.91
N GLU A 481 30.27 25.72 11.91
CA GLU A 481 31.15 24.57 11.84
C GLU A 481 30.55 23.39 12.64
N ALA A 482 31.01 22.15 12.36
CA ALA A 482 30.53 20.98 13.08
C ALA A 482 30.71 21.11 14.60
N ASP A 483 31.74 21.85 15.03
CA ASP A 483 32.07 22.04 16.45
C ASP A 483 31.12 23.01 17.18
N ASP A 484 30.29 23.75 16.47
CA ASP A 484 29.28 24.61 17.06
C ASP A 484 28.08 23.82 17.60
N PHE A 485 27.88 22.59 17.13
CA PHE A 485 26.82 21.73 17.60
C PHE A 485 27.17 21.10 18.96
N THR A 486 26.19 21.08 19.87
CA THR A 486 26.40 20.60 21.23
C THR A 486 26.41 19.08 21.35
N ASN A 487 25.73 18.37 20.41
CA ASN A 487 25.58 16.93 20.43
C ASN A 487 26.47 16.28 19.38
N SER A 488 27.15 15.19 19.75
CA SER A 488 28.04 14.44 18.84
C SER A 488 27.31 13.87 17.61
N TYR A 489 26.03 13.51 17.74
CA TYR A 489 25.22 13.07 16.61
C TYR A 489 24.93 14.22 15.64
N PHE A 490 24.63 15.40 16.14
CA PHE A 490 24.36 16.58 15.31
C PHE A 490 25.59 17.03 14.53
N LYS A 491 26.78 16.97 15.16
CA LYS A 491 28.06 17.16 14.48
C LYS A 491 28.24 16.19 13.32
N ARG A 492 27.98 14.91 13.56
CA ARG A 492 28.10 13.85 12.54
C ARG A 492 27.09 14.04 11.41
N ILE A 493 25.83 14.39 11.73
CA ILE A 493 24.82 14.71 10.72
C ILE A 493 25.27 15.86 9.84
N PHE A 494 25.74 16.96 10.42
CA PHE A 494 26.22 18.13 9.66
C PHE A 494 27.39 17.79 8.74
N ASN A 495 28.39 17.03 9.23
CA ASN A 495 29.52 16.58 8.42
C ASN A 495 29.06 15.63 7.30
N THR A 496 28.16 14.68 7.58
CA THR A 496 27.60 13.78 6.57
C THR A 496 26.88 14.55 5.47
N LEU A 497 26.07 15.55 5.81
CA LEU A 497 25.40 16.40 4.83
C LEU A 497 26.40 17.18 3.98
N ARG A 498 27.45 17.73 4.58
CA ARG A 498 28.52 18.43 3.87
C ARG A 498 29.20 17.54 2.84
N ASP A 499 29.58 16.33 3.25
CA ASP A 499 30.27 15.38 2.39
C ASP A 499 29.32 14.87 1.29
N PHE A 500 28.08 14.53 1.62
CA PHE A 500 27.05 14.10 0.68
C PHE A 500 26.74 15.17 -0.38
N TYR A 501 26.55 16.42 0.01
CA TYR A 501 26.24 17.53 -0.90
C TYR A 501 27.39 17.96 -1.80
N SER A 502 28.62 17.58 -1.47
CA SER A 502 29.76 17.80 -2.35
C SER A 502 29.73 16.90 -3.59
N GLU A 503 29.05 15.75 -3.52
CA GLU A 503 29.05 14.72 -4.56
C GLU A 503 27.69 14.59 -5.29
N ASN A 504 26.58 15.10 -4.72
CA ASN A 504 25.22 14.87 -5.21
C ASN A 504 24.46 16.18 -5.49
N GLU A 505 23.87 16.28 -6.68
CA GLU A 505 23.07 17.47 -7.06
C GLU A 505 21.55 17.26 -6.84
N ILE A 506 21.04 16.07 -7.13
CA ILE A 506 19.63 15.69 -6.94
C ILE A 506 19.58 14.56 -5.91
N TYR A 507 18.74 14.71 -4.89
CA TYR A 507 18.67 13.74 -3.79
C TYR A 507 17.29 13.74 -3.10
N THR A 508 17.05 12.66 -2.38
CA THR A 508 15.96 12.51 -1.42
C THR A 508 16.57 12.12 -0.06
N LEU A 509 15.79 12.20 1.04
CA LEU A 509 16.25 11.72 2.34
C LEU A 509 16.72 10.25 2.27
N SER A 510 16.08 9.42 1.44
CA SER A 510 16.48 8.03 1.27
C SER A 510 17.89 7.88 0.68
N ASP A 511 18.33 8.82 -0.14
CA ASP A 511 19.68 8.81 -0.72
C ASP A 511 20.74 9.17 0.34
N VAL A 512 20.42 10.12 1.21
CA VAL A 512 21.28 10.46 2.37
C VAL A 512 21.40 9.28 3.31
N ILE A 513 20.30 8.58 3.63
CA ILE A 513 20.31 7.39 4.49
C ILE A 513 21.11 6.25 3.84
N GLN A 514 21.06 6.10 2.52
CA GLN A 514 21.83 5.09 1.78
C GLN A 514 23.33 5.40 1.77
N TYR A 515 23.69 6.70 1.72
CA TYR A 515 25.08 7.15 1.75
C TYR A 515 25.79 6.82 3.08
N VAL A 516 25.03 6.65 4.15
CA VAL A 516 25.53 6.41 5.50
C VAL A 516 25.71 4.91 5.78
N ASP A 517 26.94 4.48 6.09
CA ASP A 517 27.26 3.08 6.38
C ASP A 517 26.86 2.62 7.80
N SER A 518 26.70 3.55 8.75
CA SER A 518 26.42 3.26 10.16
C SER A 518 24.93 3.25 10.45
N ASP A 519 24.41 2.14 10.98
CA ASP A 519 23.01 2.02 11.40
C ASP A 519 22.61 3.07 12.44
N GLU A 520 23.55 3.43 13.34
CA GLU A 520 23.37 4.49 14.33
C GLU A 520 23.11 5.86 13.68
N MET A 521 23.81 6.17 12.58
CA MET A 521 23.60 7.43 11.85
C MET A 521 22.34 7.41 11.00
N LYS A 522 21.96 6.26 10.41
CA LYS A 522 20.67 6.10 9.73
C LYS A 522 19.52 6.40 10.68
N GLU A 523 19.62 5.88 11.92
CA GLU A 523 18.65 6.15 12.97
C GLU A 523 18.59 7.63 13.35
N ALA A 524 19.75 8.29 13.46
CA ALA A 524 19.81 9.71 13.77
C ALA A 524 19.13 10.59 12.69
N PHE A 525 19.32 10.28 11.40
CA PHE A 525 18.61 10.96 10.32
C PHE A 525 17.10 10.72 10.35
N ILE A 526 16.66 9.51 10.66
CA ILE A 526 15.24 9.17 10.76
C ILE A 526 14.61 9.83 11.98
N ALA A 527 15.32 9.86 13.11
CA ALA A 527 14.85 10.56 14.30
C ALA A 527 14.71 12.07 14.06
N LEU A 528 15.70 12.65 13.36
CA LEU A 528 15.64 14.05 12.92
C LEU A 528 14.42 14.33 12.04
N ASP A 529 14.12 13.40 11.13
CA ASP A 529 12.95 13.50 10.25
C ASP A 529 11.61 13.46 10.99
N ASN A 530 11.50 12.63 12.02
CA ASN A 530 10.28 12.52 12.82
C ASN A 530 10.06 13.70 13.79
N PHE A 531 11.03 14.62 13.92
CA PHE A 531 10.86 15.82 14.72
C PHE A 531 9.83 16.74 14.08
N LEU A 532 8.76 17.09 14.83
CA LEU A 532 7.68 17.94 14.32
C LEU A 532 8.18 19.36 14.09
N LEU A 533 8.20 19.78 12.84
CA LEU A 533 8.56 21.13 12.39
C LEU A 533 7.67 21.51 11.21
N ASN A 534 7.46 22.81 10.98
CA ASN A 534 6.82 23.31 9.76
C ASN A 534 7.70 23.02 8.55
N ASP A 535 7.09 22.58 7.43
CA ASP A 535 7.84 22.24 6.21
C ASP A 535 8.53 23.48 5.59
N GLU A 536 7.92 24.65 5.72
CA GLU A 536 8.48 25.94 5.31
C GLU A 536 8.84 26.77 6.54
N PRO A 537 10.11 27.24 6.66
CA PRO A 537 10.50 28.13 7.75
C PRO A 537 9.89 29.52 7.56
N TYR A 538 9.58 30.19 8.64
CA TYR A 538 9.22 31.62 8.62
C TYR A 538 10.42 32.48 8.19
N ASP A 539 10.14 33.71 7.72
CA ASP A 539 11.19 34.70 7.44
C ASP A 539 12.11 34.85 8.67
N HIS A 540 13.41 34.75 8.44
CA HIS A 540 14.46 34.81 9.48
C HIS A 540 14.53 33.67 10.50
N GLU A 541 13.70 32.64 10.41
CA GLU A 541 13.72 31.51 11.36
C GLU A 541 15.06 30.77 11.37
N LEU A 542 15.66 30.57 10.20
CA LEU A 542 16.99 29.93 10.09
C LEU A 542 18.09 30.82 10.66
N ASP A 543 18.00 32.15 10.47
CA ASP A 543 18.95 33.11 11.05
C ASP A 543 18.89 33.08 12.57
N ASP A 544 17.69 32.94 13.16
CA ASP A 544 17.50 32.81 14.61
C ASP A 544 18.12 31.51 15.14
N TYR A 545 17.96 30.38 14.43
CA TYR A 545 18.59 29.11 14.82
C TYR A 545 20.11 29.21 14.79
N VAL A 546 20.66 29.81 13.73
CA VAL A 546 22.09 30.06 13.60
C VAL A 546 22.62 30.95 14.72
N ALA A 547 21.91 32.05 15.03
CA ALA A 547 22.28 32.94 16.14
C ALA A 547 22.32 32.21 17.47
N ILE A 548 21.30 31.38 17.79
CA ILE A 548 21.26 30.57 19.01
C ILE A 548 22.42 29.57 19.08
N ILE A 549 22.76 28.93 17.96
CA ILE A 549 23.89 27.98 17.90
C ILE A 549 25.22 28.71 18.13
N LEU A 550 25.39 29.89 17.55
CA LEU A 550 26.61 30.68 17.67
C LEU A 550 26.76 31.38 19.03
N GLU A 551 25.65 31.66 19.75
CA GLU A 551 25.72 32.15 21.15
C GLU A 551 26.56 31.22 22.04
N ASN A 552 26.63 29.93 21.71
CA ASN A 552 27.43 28.94 22.46
C ASN A 552 28.94 28.98 22.15
N ARG A 553 29.38 29.64 21.08
CA ARG A 553 30.83 29.77 20.79
C ARG A 553 31.57 30.44 21.92
N ASP A 554 30.94 31.41 22.57
CA ASP A 554 31.58 32.25 23.62
C ASP A 554 31.18 31.86 25.05
N ASP A 555 30.35 30.80 25.23
CA ASP A 555 29.95 30.34 26.56
C ASP A 555 31.06 29.54 27.23
N GLU A 556 31.95 30.25 27.93
CA GLU A 556 32.94 29.67 28.83
C GLU A 556 32.33 29.35 30.22
N SER A 557 31.06 28.99 30.29
CA SER A 557 30.45 28.54 31.54
C SER A 557 31.11 27.26 32.05
N LYS A 558 31.20 27.10 33.39
CA LYS A 558 31.76 25.90 34.01
C LYS A 558 31.04 24.62 33.57
N GLU A 559 29.78 24.69 33.29
CA GLU A 559 28.94 23.58 32.83
C GLU A 559 29.33 23.17 31.40
N SER A 560 29.50 24.15 30.51
CA SER A 560 29.96 23.93 29.13
C SER A 560 31.34 23.31 29.10
N LEU A 561 32.31 23.84 29.87
CA LEU A 561 33.67 23.31 29.98
C LEU A 561 33.68 21.87 30.53
N ASN A 562 32.90 21.55 31.57
CA ASN A 562 32.78 20.20 32.11
C ASN A 562 32.17 19.22 31.11
N ARG A 563 31.19 19.64 30.32
CA ARG A 563 30.55 18.82 29.27
C ARG A 563 31.58 18.46 28.20
N ARG A 564 32.32 19.45 27.68
CA ARG A 564 33.38 19.26 26.69
C ARG A 564 34.54 18.38 27.22
N LEU A 565 34.88 18.51 28.50
CA LEU A 565 35.84 17.62 29.13
C LEU A 565 35.36 16.17 29.20
N ASN A 566 34.08 15.95 29.54
CA ASN A 566 33.50 14.60 29.59
C ASN A 566 33.43 13.97 28.20
N GLU A 567 33.22 14.75 27.17
CA GLU A 567 33.25 14.30 25.78
C GLU A 567 34.67 13.93 25.34
N ALA A 568 35.67 14.74 25.65
CA ALA A 568 37.07 14.43 25.40
C ALA A 568 37.55 13.17 26.16
N LEU A 569 36.97 12.92 27.35
CA LEU A 569 37.21 11.69 28.11
C LEU A 569 36.61 10.46 27.41
N ARG A 570 35.42 10.59 26.86
CA ARG A 570 34.75 9.52 26.08
C ARG A 570 35.47 9.19 24.78
N LEU A 571 36.00 10.21 24.11
CA LEU A 571 36.75 10.06 22.85
C LEU A 571 38.18 9.59 23.06
N GLY A 572 38.70 9.58 24.29
CA GLY A 572 40.06 9.23 24.61
C GLY A 572 41.10 10.25 24.14
N ASP A 573 40.69 11.48 23.80
CA ASP A 573 41.57 12.54 23.32
C ASP A 573 42.26 13.26 24.49
N VAL A 574 43.48 12.85 24.72
CA VAL A 574 44.31 13.31 25.88
C VAL A 574 44.70 14.80 25.76
N GLU A 575 44.81 15.34 24.54
CA GLU A 575 45.14 16.75 24.33
C GLU A 575 43.94 17.67 24.63
N LEU A 576 42.77 17.32 24.14
CA LEU A 576 41.52 18.01 24.44
C LEU A 576 41.14 17.92 25.94
N GLN A 577 41.38 16.79 26.58
CA GLN A 577 41.20 16.63 28.03
C GLN A 577 42.06 17.62 28.83
N LYS A 578 43.33 17.74 28.46
CA LYS A 578 44.26 18.68 29.08
C LYS A 578 43.83 20.14 28.88
N TYR A 579 43.44 20.48 27.68
CA TYR A 579 42.96 21.81 27.31
C TYR A 579 41.75 22.23 28.13
N TYR A 580 40.72 21.39 28.22
CA TYR A 580 39.52 21.73 28.98
C TYR A 580 39.73 21.71 30.49
N LEU A 581 40.61 20.84 31.02
CA LEU A 581 41.01 20.89 32.43
C LEU A 581 41.70 22.21 32.79
N GLU A 582 42.61 22.70 31.95
CA GLU A 582 43.25 23.99 32.15
C GLU A 582 42.26 25.17 32.12
N LYS A 583 41.30 25.15 31.18
CA LYS A 583 40.22 26.16 31.10
C LYS A 583 39.32 26.12 32.34
N ILE A 584 38.95 24.97 32.86
CA ILE A 584 38.12 24.84 34.10
C ILE A 584 38.90 25.34 35.32
N VAL A 585 40.21 25.05 35.41
CA VAL A 585 41.05 25.55 36.48
C VAL A 585 41.16 27.08 36.43
N ASN A 586 41.34 27.68 35.26
CA ASN A 586 41.39 29.12 35.06
C ASN A 586 40.04 29.80 35.35
N PHE A 587 38.91 29.21 34.94
CA PHE A 587 37.57 29.68 35.28
C PHE A 587 37.36 29.71 36.79
N ASN A 588 37.74 28.66 37.52
CA ASN A 588 37.61 28.60 38.97
C ASN A 588 38.53 29.58 39.71
N LYS A 589 39.65 30.04 39.08
CA LYS A 589 40.51 31.08 39.61
C LYS A 589 39.90 32.49 39.45
N ASN A 590 39.28 32.74 38.31
CA ASN A 590 38.68 34.07 37.98
C ASN A 590 37.32 34.32 38.68
N THR A 591 36.64 33.27 39.14
CA THR A 591 35.41 33.39 39.95
C THR A 591 35.64 33.51 41.46
N LYS A 592 36.90 33.51 41.92
CA LYS A 592 37.26 33.69 43.32
C LYS A 592 37.88 35.05 43.63
N THR A 593 37.94 35.96 42.66
CA THR A 593 38.27 37.36 42.80
C THR A 593 37.01 38.21 42.63
#